data_efa3149e526f783c79221739b24b7a60
#
_entry.id   efa3149e526f783c79221739b24b7a60
#
_cell.length_a   1.000
_cell.length_b   1.000
_cell.length_c   1.000
_cell.angle_alpha   90.00
_cell.angle_beta   90.00
_cell.angle_gamma   90.00
#
_symmetry.space_group_name_H-M   'P 1'
#
loop_
_entity.id
_entity.type
_entity.pdbx_description
1 polymer ?
#
loop_
_entity_poly.entity_id
_entity_poly.type
_entity_poly.pdbx_seq_one_letter_code
_entity_poly.pdbx_strand_id
1 'polypeptide(L)' 'MENSKHGWLVAVYISGYSGAAYVEFCETESEAYKVKEEAYEVNDDVENVTLDEVLYDSETGEYVAA' A
#
# COMPACT_ATOMS: atom_id res chain seq x y z
N MET A 1 14.78 -6.38 13.42
CA MET A 1 15.71 -5.38 12.84
C MET A 1 15.37 -4.01 13.35
N GLU A 2 16.39 -3.27 13.76
CA GLU A 2 16.17 -1.98 14.40
C GLU A 2 15.60 -0.93 13.45
N ASN A 3 15.91 -1.06 12.18
CA ASN A 3 15.48 -0.08 11.19
C ASN A 3 14.25 -0.51 10.39
N SER A 4 13.62 -1.59 10.82
CA SER A 4 12.43 -2.08 10.13
C SER A 4 11.16 -1.61 10.83
N LYS A 5 10.18 -1.22 10.03
CA LYS A 5 8.86 -0.85 10.53
C LYS A 5 7.83 -1.83 10.00
N HIS A 6 7.01 -2.34 10.90
CA HIS A 6 5.89 -3.20 10.52
C HIS A 6 4.72 -2.33 10.08
N GLY A 7 4.08 -2.71 9.01
CA GLY A 7 2.93 -1.97 8.53
C GLY A 7 2.24 -2.67 7.38
N TRP A 8 1.49 -1.92 6.62
CA TRP A 8 0.72 -2.43 5.48
C TRP A 8 1.03 -1.60 4.25
N LEU A 9 1.26 -2.29 3.15
CA LEU A 9 1.49 -1.63 1.87
C LEU A 9 0.20 -1.73 1.06
N VAL A 10 -0.36 -0.57 0.74
CA VAL A 10 -1.58 -0.47 -0.04
C VAL A 10 -1.20 -0.18 -1.47
N ALA A 11 -1.53 -1.09 -2.39
CA ALA A 11 -1.26 -0.90 -3.80
C ALA A 11 -2.58 -0.69 -4.52
N VAL A 12 -2.68 0.40 -5.28
CA VAL A 12 -3.89 0.76 -5.99
C VAL A 12 -3.70 0.50 -7.48
N TYR A 13 -4.57 -0.32 -8.06
CA TYR A 13 -4.52 -0.68 -9.48
C TYR A 13 -5.66 0.03 -10.20
N ILE A 14 -5.30 0.82 -11.18
CA ILE A 14 -6.27 1.62 -11.95
C ILE A 14 -6.28 1.14 -13.38
N SER A 15 -7.47 1.12 -13.98
CA SER A 15 -7.65 0.69 -15.37
C SER A 15 -6.75 1.50 -16.32
N GLY A 16 -6.06 0.80 -17.20
CA GLY A 16 -5.17 1.44 -18.15
C GLY A 16 -3.73 1.56 -17.69
N TYR A 17 -3.44 1.21 -16.44
CA TYR A 17 -2.08 1.23 -15.94
C TYR A 17 -1.47 -0.17 -15.96
N SER A 18 -0.17 -0.23 -16.25
CA SER A 18 0.56 -1.47 -16.18
C SER A 18 1.12 -1.60 -14.77
N GLY A 19 0.56 -2.52 -13.97
CA GLY A 19 0.94 -2.65 -12.57
C GLY A 19 0.21 -1.64 -11.70
N ALA A 20 0.71 -1.42 -10.50
CA ALA A 20 0.09 -0.51 -9.56
C ALA A 20 0.26 0.94 -10.01
N ALA A 21 -0.81 1.71 -9.94
CA ALA A 21 -0.74 3.13 -10.27
C ALA A 21 0.03 3.88 -9.18
N TYR A 22 -0.17 3.50 -7.92
CA TYR A 22 0.62 4.03 -6.81
C TYR A 22 0.52 3.10 -5.62
N VAL A 23 1.44 3.27 -4.67
CA VAL A 23 1.45 2.49 -3.44
C VAL A 23 1.61 3.45 -2.27
N GLU A 24 1.11 3.03 -1.12
CA GLU A 24 1.23 3.84 0.09
C GLU A 24 1.48 2.93 1.28
N PHE A 25 2.42 3.31 2.14
CA PHE A 25 2.73 2.57 3.34
C PHE A 25 1.92 3.12 4.50
N CYS A 26 1.26 2.24 5.26
CA CYS A 26 0.47 2.61 6.42
C CYS A 26 0.97 1.87 7.64
N GLU A 27 1.02 2.55 8.77
CA GLU A 27 1.53 1.93 10.00
C GLU A 27 0.50 1.06 10.71
N THR A 28 -0.78 1.27 10.44
CA THR A 28 -1.84 0.46 11.03
C THR A 28 -2.77 -0.06 9.95
N GLU A 29 -3.40 -1.19 10.26
CA GLU A 29 -4.37 -1.79 9.34
C GLU A 29 -5.55 -0.85 9.11
N SER A 30 -5.97 -0.15 10.15
CA SER A 30 -7.07 0.81 10.07
C SER A 30 -6.80 1.89 9.04
N GLU A 31 -5.58 2.42 9.04
CA GLU A 31 -5.18 3.43 8.05
C GLU A 31 -5.15 2.84 6.65
N ALA A 32 -4.69 1.60 6.53
CA ALA A 32 -4.65 0.93 5.23
C ALA A 32 -6.05 0.80 4.63
N TYR A 33 -7.04 0.45 5.45
CA TYR A 33 -8.42 0.36 4.97
C TYR A 33 -8.97 1.74 4.58
N LYS A 34 -8.57 2.79 5.28
CA LYS A 34 -8.97 4.15 4.90
C LYS A 34 -8.42 4.53 3.54
N VAL A 35 -7.15 4.22 3.31
CA VAL A 35 -6.53 4.49 2.01
C VAL A 35 -7.26 3.74 0.91
N LYS A 36 -7.63 2.49 1.16
CA LYS A 36 -8.39 1.69 0.21
C LYS A 36 -9.73 2.35 -0.12
N GLU A 37 -10.48 2.76 0.90
CA GLU A 37 -11.76 3.39 0.69
C GLU A 37 -11.63 4.70 -0.08
N GLU A 38 -10.65 5.51 0.27
CA GLU A 38 -10.41 6.77 -0.41
C GLU A 38 -10.04 6.57 -1.87
N ALA A 39 -9.27 5.52 -2.16
CA ALA A 39 -8.89 5.22 -3.54
C ALA A 39 -10.12 5.00 -4.41
N TYR A 40 -11.10 4.27 -3.89
CA TYR A 40 -12.33 4.03 -4.62
C TYR A 40 -13.20 5.28 -4.74
N GLU A 41 -13.10 6.19 -3.76
CA GLU A 41 -13.88 7.43 -3.78
C GLU A 41 -13.34 8.46 -4.77
N VAL A 42 -12.01 8.58 -4.85
CA VAL A 42 -11.40 9.62 -5.67
C VAL A 42 -11.10 9.18 -7.11
N ASN A 43 -11.14 7.88 -7.37
CA ASN A 43 -10.87 7.36 -8.71
C ASN A 43 -12.01 6.48 -9.16
N ASP A 44 -12.57 6.78 -10.32
CA ASP A 44 -13.69 5.99 -10.87
C ASP A 44 -13.20 4.70 -11.52
N ASP A 45 -11.93 4.62 -11.88
CA ASP A 45 -11.39 3.52 -12.67
C ASP A 45 -10.55 2.53 -11.88
N VAL A 46 -10.70 2.51 -10.55
CA VAL A 46 -9.95 1.57 -9.73
C VAL A 46 -10.42 0.16 -9.99
N GLU A 47 -9.50 -0.70 -10.40
CA GLU A 47 -9.80 -2.11 -10.64
C GLU A 47 -9.64 -2.94 -9.38
N ASN A 48 -8.64 -2.61 -8.58
CA ASN A 48 -8.35 -3.39 -7.39
C ASN A 48 -7.46 -2.60 -6.45
N VAL A 49 -7.53 -2.92 -5.17
CA VAL A 49 -6.64 -2.37 -4.16
C VAL A 49 -6.20 -3.54 -3.29
N THR A 50 -4.90 -3.72 -3.13
CA THR A 50 -4.37 -4.79 -2.29
C THR A 50 -3.75 -4.23 -1.03
N LEU A 51 -3.91 -4.96 0.06
CA LEU A 51 -3.30 -4.65 1.35
C LEU A 51 -2.39 -5.81 1.72
N ASP A 52 -1.09 -5.54 1.80
CA ASP A 52 -0.12 -6.56 2.17
C ASP A 52 0.60 -6.16 3.44
N GLU A 53 0.68 -7.08 4.37
CA GLU A 53 1.43 -6.85 5.60
C GLU A 53 2.91 -6.95 5.28
N VAL A 54 3.68 -5.91 5.61
CA VAL A 54 5.07 -5.83 5.19
C VAL A 54 5.95 -5.26 6.30
N LEU A 55 7.26 -5.43 6.10
CA LEU A 55 8.27 -4.75 6.89
C LEU A 55 8.98 -3.77 5.96
N TYR A 56 9.03 -2.53 6.38
CA TYR A 56 9.73 -1.48 5.63
C TYR A 56 11.13 -1.30 6.24
N ASP A 57 12.14 -1.43 5.41
CA ASP A 57 13.53 -1.23 5.82
C ASP A 57 13.94 0.18 5.47
N SER A 58 14.12 1.03 6.47
CA SER A 58 14.45 2.43 6.24
C SER A 58 15.88 2.64 5.73
N GLU A 59 16.74 1.65 5.88
CA GLU A 59 18.11 1.76 5.36
C GLU A 59 18.15 1.59 3.85
N THR A 60 17.39 0.64 3.33
CA THR A 60 17.39 0.35 1.91
C THR A 60 16.19 0.95 1.17
N GLY A 61 15.16 1.34 1.90
CA GLY A 61 13.93 1.84 1.30
C GLY A 61 13.08 0.76 0.70
N GLU A 62 13.32 -0.49 1.05
CA GLU A 62 12.62 -1.64 0.48
C GLU A 62 11.56 -2.21 1.41
N TYR A 63 10.59 -2.88 0.82
CA TYR A 63 9.54 -3.58 1.55
C TYR A 63 9.71 -5.08 1.37
N VAL A 64 9.53 -5.83 2.46
CA VAL A 64 9.56 -7.29 2.38
C VAL A 64 8.31 -7.83 3.06
N ALA A 65 7.90 -9.02 2.70
CA ALA A 65 6.73 -9.65 3.29
C ALA A 65 6.97 -9.86 4.79
N ALA A 66 5.97 -9.53 5.58
CA ALA A 66 6.06 -9.71 7.02
C ALA A 66 5.81 -11.17 7.41
#